data_dcd719ce2997d76958950de7f25edd11
#
_entry.id   dcd719ce2997d76958950de7f25edd11
#
_cell.length_a   1.000
_cell.length_b   1.000
_cell.length_c   1.000
_cell.angle_alpha   90.00
_cell.angle_beta   90.00
_cell.angle_gamma   90.00
#
_symmetry.space_group_name_H-M   'P 1'
#
loop_
_entity.id
_entity.type
_entity.pdbx_description
1 polymer ?
#
loop_
_entity_poly.entity_id
_entity_poly.type
_entity_poly.pdbx_seq_one_letter_code
_entity_poly.pdbx_strand_id
1 'polypeptide(L)'
;GKFQWDKSLEDVHMNIESALIKKAGNSAKKLHTGRSRNDQISTDLRLHLDTVIKNILNLINQAQLSIVEKAKVHAEDIMPGFTHMQIAQPVTLGHHLLSWFEMLERDFSRFSETKERMSVMPLGSAALAGSRFRVDREKLANRLNFNSTSNNSMDAVSDRDFVIEFTANSSILGIHLSRICEELVIWSSSQFNYVQLSDEFCTGSSIMPQKKNPDVAELIR
;
A
#
# COMPACT_ATOMS: atom_id res chain seq x y z
N GLY A 1 -16.08 -11.89 8.59
CA GLY A 1 -15.59 -13.26 8.81
C GLY A 1 -16.42 -14.01 9.83
N LYS A 2 -16.36 -15.35 9.79
CA LYS A 2 -17.15 -16.24 10.67
C LYS A 2 -16.44 -16.57 12.00
N PHE A 3 -15.31 -15.92 12.33
CA PHE A 3 -14.60 -16.18 13.58
C PHE A 3 -15.34 -15.52 14.76
N GLN A 4 -15.64 -16.32 15.78
CA GLN A 4 -16.31 -15.82 16.99
C GLN A 4 -15.26 -15.30 17.97
N TRP A 5 -15.25 -13.99 18.17
CA TRP A 5 -14.36 -13.30 19.09
C TRP A 5 -14.93 -13.35 20.52
N ASP A 6 -14.13 -13.80 21.47
CA ASP A 6 -14.44 -13.77 22.90
C ASP A 6 -13.81 -12.51 23.52
N LYS A 7 -14.65 -11.60 23.96
CA LYS A 7 -14.23 -10.32 24.56
C LYS A 7 -13.63 -10.47 25.96
N SER A 8 -13.78 -11.66 26.61
CA SER A 8 -13.14 -11.94 27.88
C SER A 8 -11.66 -12.30 27.77
N LEU A 9 -11.19 -12.59 26.55
CA LEU A 9 -9.79 -12.85 26.26
C LEU A 9 -9.05 -11.53 25.95
N GLU A 10 -7.80 -11.45 26.40
CA GLU A 10 -6.99 -10.22 26.38
C GLU A 10 -6.84 -9.60 24.98
N ASP A 11 -6.56 -10.43 23.96
CA ASP A 11 -6.24 -9.95 22.63
C ASP A 11 -6.69 -10.90 21.51
N VAL A 12 -6.46 -10.49 20.27
CA VAL A 12 -6.72 -11.27 19.06
C VAL A 12 -5.91 -12.58 19.06
N HIS A 13 -4.67 -12.54 19.48
CA HIS A 13 -3.78 -13.71 19.50
C HIS A 13 -4.24 -14.76 20.50
N MET A 14 -4.70 -14.34 21.69
CA MET A 14 -5.25 -15.26 22.69
C MET A 14 -6.55 -15.92 22.18
N ASN A 15 -7.38 -15.18 21.46
CA ASN A 15 -8.56 -15.72 20.81
C ASN A 15 -8.20 -16.81 19.78
N ILE A 16 -7.23 -16.52 18.90
CA ILE A 16 -6.77 -17.47 17.87
C ILE A 16 -6.15 -18.70 18.54
N GLU A 17 -5.30 -18.51 19.54
CA GLU A 17 -4.66 -19.60 20.28
C GLU A 17 -5.68 -20.49 21.00
N SER A 18 -6.67 -19.90 21.67
CA SER A 18 -7.78 -20.63 22.31
C SER A 18 -8.57 -21.45 21.28
N ALA A 19 -8.90 -20.86 20.14
CA ALA A 19 -9.59 -21.57 19.07
C ALA A 19 -8.75 -22.72 18.48
N LEU A 20 -7.44 -22.52 18.35
CA LEU A 20 -6.51 -23.54 17.87
C LEU A 20 -6.39 -24.70 18.87
N ILE A 21 -6.32 -24.39 20.17
CA ILE A 21 -6.29 -25.41 21.23
C ILE A 21 -7.57 -26.27 21.19
N LYS A 22 -8.74 -25.66 21.02
CA LYS A 22 -10.00 -26.37 20.85
C LYS A 22 -10.02 -27.34 19.67
N LYS A 23 -9.33 -26.99 18.58
CA LYS A 23 -9.26 -27.79 17.34
C LYS A 23 -8.17 -28.87 17.37
N ALA A 24 -6.97 -28.54 17.86
CA ALA A 24 -5.77 -29.38 17.75
C ALA A 24 -5.29 -29.94 19.12
N GLY A 25 -6.02 -29.63 20.19
CA GLY A 25 -5.70 -30.13 21.52
C GLY A 25 -4.40 -29.56 22.11
N ASN A 26 -3.78 -30.30 23.02
CA ASN A 26 -2.58 -29.84 23.74
C ASN A 26 -1.35 -29.60 22.88
N SER A 27 -1.29 -30.19 21.69
CA SER A 27 -0.19 -29.92 20.73
C SER A 27 -0.14 -28.46 20.28
N ALA A 28 -1.31 -27.79 20.23
CA ALA A 28 -1.40 -26.38 19.86
C ALA A 28 -0.68 -25.45 20.87
N LYS A 29 -0.62 -25.80 22.12
CA LYS A 29 0.10 -25.04 23.16
C LYS A 29 1.60 -24.92 22.90
N LYS A 30 2.19 -25.89 22.17
CA LYS A 30 3.59 -25.87 21.80
C LYS A 30 3.93 -24.74 20.83
N LEU A 31 2.95 -24.20 20.09
CA LEU A 31 3.15 -23.12 19.13
C LEU A 31 3.62 -21.83 19.82
N HIS A 32 3.25 -21.60 21.06
CA HIS A 32 3.64 -20.42 21.83
C HIS A 32 5.04 -20.56 22.48
N THR A 33 5.65 -21.73 22.43
CA THR A 33 6.94 -21.98 23.12
C THR A 33 8.03 -21.05 22.62
N GLY A 34 8.69 -20.33 23.55
CA GLY A 34 9.78 -19.42 23.25
C GLY A 34 9.39 -18.14 22.51
N ARG A 35 8.11 -17.82 22.45
CA ARG A 35 7.56 -16.65 21.77
C ARG A 35 6.88 -15.71 22.78
N SER A 36 7.00 -14.40 22.53
CA SER A 36 6.26 -13.35 23.21
C SER A 36 5.25 -12.69 22.25
N ARG A 37 4.30 -11.93 22.78
CA ARG A 37 3.47 -11.04 21.96
C ARG A 37 4.32 -9.99 21.26
N ASN A 38 5.41 -9.53 21.86
CA ASN A 38 6.26 -8.48 21.30
C ASN A 38 6.89 -8.88 19.98
N ASP A 39 7.61 -10.01 19.92
CA ASP A 39 8.22 -10.48 18.67
C ASP A 39 7.17 -11.00 17.69
N GLN A 40 6.06 -11.58 18.17
CA GLN A 40 4.95 -12.01 17.34
C GLN A 40 4.30 -10.82 16.61
N ILE A 41 3.89 -9.78 17.33
CA ILE A 41 3.21 -8.61 16.73
C ILE A 41 4.11 -7.91 15.73
N SER A 42 5.40 -7.74 16.05
CA SER A 42 6.36 -7.15 15.13
C SER A 42 6.52 -7.97 13.83
N THR A 43 6.48 -9.30 13.96
CA THR A 43 6.51 -10.22 12.80
C THR A 43 5.23 -10.15 11.99
N ASP A 44 4.07 -10.22 12.64
CA ASP A 44 2.76 -10.22 11.99
C ASP A 44 2.52 -8.92 11.20
N LEU A 45 2.91 -7.76 11.75
CA LEU A 45 2.83 -6.48 11.06
C LEU A 45 3.69 -6.45 9.78
N ARG A 46 4.92 -6.98 9.85
CA ARG A 46 5.81 -7.05 8.68
C ARG A 46 5.25 -7.96 7.60
N LEU A 47 4.73 -9.12 7.95
CA LEU A 47 4.07 -10.04 7.01
C LEU A 47 2.83 -9.44 6.37
N HIS A 48 2.03 -8.72 7.16
CA HIS A 48 0.86 -8.01 6.65
C HIS A 48 1.26 -6.91 5.67
N LEU A 49 2.20 -6.05 6.04
CA LEU A 49 2.66 -4.96 5.19
C LEU A 49 3.38 -5.47 3.92
N ASP A 50 4.13 -6.58 3.99
CA ASP A 50 4.69 -7.21 2.78
C ASP A 50 3.60 -7.55 1.77
N THR A 51 2.49 -8.12 2.24
CA THR A 51 1.34 -8.44 1.38
C THR A 51 0.67 -7.18 0.82
N VAL A 52 0.47 -6.16 1.67
CA VAL A 52 -0.13 -4.88 1.26
C VAL A 52 0.75 -4.17 0.23
N ILE A 53 2.06 -4.09 0.48
CA ILE A 53 3.01 -3.44 -0.44
C ILE A 53 3.04 -4.16 -1.80
N LYS A 54 3.05 -5.49 -1.83
CA LYS A 54 2.97 -6.25 -3.09
C LYS A 54 1.73 -5.89 -3.91
N ASN A 55 0.58 -5.72 -3.25
CA ASN A 55 -0.65 -5.29 -3.92
C ASN A 55 -0.54 -3.86 -4.43
N ILE A 56 0.01 -2.93 -3.64
CA ILE A 56 0.23 -1.53 -4.06
C ILE A 56 1.17 -1.47 -5.27
N LEU A 57 2.29 -2.18 -5.24
CA LEU A 57 3.23 -2.23 -6.37
C LEU A 57 2.57 -2.76 -7.65
N ASN A 58 1.73 -3.79 -7.52
CA ASN A 58 0.98 -4.31 -8.67
C ASN A 58 -0.02 -3.27 -9.22
N LEU A 59 -0.74 -2.56 -8.36
CA LEU A 59 -1.69 -1.51 -8.78
C LEU A 59 -0.99 -0.31 -9.41
N ILE A 60 0.15 0.12 -8.86
CA ILE A 60 0.98 1.17 -9.47
C ILE A 60 1.43 0.75 -10.87
N ASN A 61 1.93 -0.47 -11.02
CA ASN A 61 2.36 -0.99 -12.32
C ASN A 61 1.21 -1.04 -13.35
N GLN A 62 0.01 -1.46 -12.94
CA GLN A 62 -1.17 -1.43 -13.81
C GLN A 62 -1.54 -0.01 -14.24
N ALA A 63 -1.50 0.96 -13.32
CA ALA A 63 -1.74 2.37 -13.64
C ALA A 63 -0.69 2.91 -14.61
N GLN A 64 0.59 2.61 -14.38
CA GLN A 64 1.69 2.99 -15.27
C GLN A 64 1.52 2.42 -16.68
N LEU A 65 1.15 1.15 -16.82
CA LEU A 65 0.88 0.52 -18.13
C LEU A 65 -0.26 1.24 -18.86
N SER A 66 -1.35 1.54 -18.17
CA SER A 66 -2.49 2.27 -18.75
C SER A 66 -2.11 3.67 -19.19
N ILE A 67 -1.27 4.37 -18.41
CA ILE A 67 -0.74 5.69 -18.75
C ILE A 67 0.13 5.61 -20.02
N VAL A 68 1.04 4.62 -20.09
CA VAL A 68 1.93 4.44 -21.25
C VAL A 68 1.14 4.12 -22.52
N GLU A 69 0.12 3.27 -22.43
CA GLU A 69 -0.74 2.96 -23.57
C GLU A 69 -1.48 4.21 -24.07
N LYS A 70 -2.03 5.01 -23.19
CA LYS A 70 -2.65 6.30 -23.55
C LYS A 70 -1.63 7.28 -24.11
N ALA A 71 -0.45 7.41 -23.50
CA ALA A 71 0.60 8.31 -23.97
C ALA A 71 1.07 7.98 -25.38
N LYS A 72 1.14 6.70 -25.76
CA LYS A 72 1.47 6.26 -27.12
C LYS A 72 0.43 6.72 -28.14
N VAL A 73 -0.86 6.58 -27.81
CA VAL A 73 -1.96 6.98 -28.71
C VAL A 73 -1.94 8.49 -28.95
N HIS A 74 -1.61 9.26 -27.91
CA HIS A 74 -1.66 10.73 -27.90
C HIS A 74 -0.26 11.39 -27.98
N ALA A 75 0.71 10.69 -28.56
CA ALA A 75 2.10 11.16 -28.61
C ALA A 75 2.29 12.45 -29.41
N GLU A 76 1.43 12.70 -30.41
CA GLU A 76 1.49 13.86 -31.30
C GLU A 76 0.36 14.88 -31.03
N ASP A 77 -0.56 14.59 -30.12
CA ASP A 77 -1.70 15.47 -29.84
C ASP A 77 -1.24 16.68 -29.01
N ILE A 78 -1.23 17.84 -29.64
CA ILE A 78 -0.76 19.09 -29.03
C ILE A 78 -1.84 19.65 -28.10
N MET A 79 -1.44 20.01 -26.90
CA MET A 79 -2.26 20.71 -25.92
C MET A 79 -1.50 21.87 -25.27
N PRO A 80 -2.20 22.88 -24.71
CA PRO A 80 -1.53 23.91 -23.95
C PRO A 80 -0.98 23.33 -22.63
N GLY A 81 0.29 23.61 -22.33
CA GLY A 81 0.84 23.45 -20.99
C GLY A 81 0.51 24.68 -20.14
N PHE A 82 0.32 24.49 -18.85
CA PHE A 82 -0.11 25.53 -17.92
C PHE A 82 0.92 25.80 -16.83
N THR A 83 1.08 27.07 -16.47
CA THR A 83 1.68 27.52 -15.21
C THR A 83 0.77 28.56 -14.59
N HIS A 84 0.54 28.50 -13.28
CA HIS A 84 -0.41 29.41 -12.58
C HIS A 84 -1.83 29.43 -13.21
N MET A 85 -2.29 28.30 -13.74
CA MET A 85 -3.56 28.19 -14.51
C MET A 85 -3.61 29.09 -15.77
N GLN A 86 -2.48 29.61 -16.22
CA GLN A 86 -2.33 30.38 -17.46
C GLN A 86 -1.66 29.53 -18.54
N ILE A 87 -2.09 29.69 -19.78
CA ILE A 87 -1.46 29.03 -20.94
C ILE A 87 0.00 29.47 -21.04
N ALA A 88 0.89 28.50 -21.11
CA ALA A 88 2.33 28.71 -21.21
C ALA A 88 2.85 28.09 -22.52
N GLN A 89 3.66 27.03 -22.44
CA GLN A 89 4.24 26.39 -23.61
C GLN A 89 3.35 25.26 -24.13
N PRO A 90 3.31 25.02 -25.46
CA PRO A 90 2.65 23.82 -25.98
C PRO A 90 3.40 22.56 -25.56
N VAL A 91 2.65 21.53 -25.25
CA VAL A 91 3.14 20.18 -24.97
C VAL A 91 2.30 19.15 -25.73
N THR A 92 2.73 17.91 -25.82
CA THR A 92 1.82 16.85 -26.26
C THR A 92 1.12 16.21 -25.08
N LEU A 93 -0.09 15.73 -25.29
CA LEU A 93 -0.82 14.99 -24.26
C LEU A 93 -0.03 13.75 -23.80
N GLY A 94 0.63 13.06 -24.76
CA GLY A 94 1.51 11.93 -24.42
C GLY A 94 2.63 12.33 -23.46
N HIS A 95 3.30 13.46 -23.68
CA HIS A 95 4.34 13.97 -22.78
C HIS A 95 3.78 14.31 -21.39
N HIS A 96 2.60 14.94 -21.33
CA HIS A 96 1.95 15.25 -20.08
C HIS A 96 1.61 13.98 -19.28
N LEU A 97 1.02 12.98 -19.92
CA LEU A 97 0.69 11.69 -19.29
C LEU A 97 1.93 11.00 -18.74
N LEU A 98 3.07 11.07 -19.44
CA LEU A 98 4.32 10.51 -18.91
C LEU A 98 4.83 11.25 -17.65
N SER A 99 4.42 12.48 -17.41
CA SER A 99 4.72 13.14 -16.12
C SER A 99 4.03 12.45 -14.94
N TRP A 100 2.82 11.89 -15.15
CA TRP A 100 2.12 11.08 -14.15
C TRP A 100 2.82 9.73 -13.94
N PHE A 101 3.31 9.12 -15.04
CA PHE A 101 4.13 7.91 -14.96
C PHE A 101 5.35 8.13 -14.04
N GLU A 102 6.08 9.23 -14.22
CA GLU A 102 7.27 9.55 -13.43
C GLU A 102 6.96 9.75 -11.93
N MET A 103 5.78 10.27 -11.58
CA MET A 103 5.35 10.34 -10.18
C MET A 103 5.16 8.95 -9.59
N LEU A 104 4.46 8.07 -10.32
CA LEU A 104 4.18 6.70 -9.88
C LEU A 104 5.44 5.82 -9.85
N GLU A 105 6.41 6.06 -10.74
CA GLU A 105 7.71 5.36 -10.74
C GLU A 105 8.50 5.63 -9.46
N ARG A 106 8.53 6.90 -9.02
CA ARG A 106 9.14 7.24 -7.73
C ARG A 106 8.42 6.59 -6.55
N ASP A 107 7.08 6.44 -6.62
CA ASP A 107 6.32 5.76 -5.58
C ASP A 107 6.58 4.26 -5.60
N PHE A 108 6.66 3.65 -6.78
CA PHE A 108 7.03 2.25 -6.93
C PHE A 108 8.40 1.95 -6.29
N SER A 109 9.40 2.80 -6.57
CA SER A 109 10.74 2.69 -5.96
C SER A 109 10.67 2.76 -4.43
N ARG A 110 9.95 3.76 -3.87
CA ARG A 110 9.81 3.92 -2.41
C ARG A 110 9.21 2.68 -1.74
N PHE A 111 8.10 2.17 -2.26
CA PHE A 111 7.47 0.98 -1.69
C PHE A 111 8.34 -0.27 -1.85
N SER A 112 9.04 -0.43 -2.96
CA SER A 112 9.97 -1.53 -3.18
C SER A 112 11.11 -1.51 -2.17
N GLU A 113 11.69 -0.35 -1.92
CA GLU A 113 12.76 -0.16 -0.95
C GLU A 113 12.28 -0.35 0.50
N THR A 114 11.09 0.14 0.84
CA THR A 114 10.47 -0.11 2.15
C THR A 114 10.30 -1.60 2.39
N LYS A 115 9.79 -2.33 1.39
CA LYS A 115 9.63 -3.78 1.45
C LYS A 115 10.96 -4.49 1.71
N GLU A 116 12.03 -4.06 1.06
CA GLU A 116 13.39 -4.60 1.26
C GLU A 116 13.88 -4.33 2.68
N ARG A 117 13.83 -3.08 3.14
CA ARG A 117 14.28 -2.68 4.48
C ARG A 117 13.52 -3.39 5.61
N MET A 118 12.21 -3.57 5.47
CA MET A 118 11.41 -4.23 6.51
C MET A 118 11.53 -5.75 6.51
N SER A 119 12.18 -6.35 5.51
CA SER A 119 12.29 -7.81 5.37
C SER A 119 13.34 -8.42 6.31
N VAL A 120 13.31 -7.99 7.57
CA VAL A 120 14.18 -8.46 8.66
C VAL A 120 13.28 -9.11 9.73
N MET A 121 13.48 -10.40 10.00
CA MET A 121 12.61 -11.17 10.90
C MET A 121 12.93 -10.92 12.38
N PRO A 122 11.98 -10.42 13.18
CA PRO A 122 12.16 -10.21 14.61
C PRO A 122 11.89 -11.46 15.47
N LEU A 123 11.21 -12.47 14.93
CA LEU A 123 10.76 -13.63 15.69
C LEU A 123 11.95 -14.42 16.28
N GLY A 124 11.79 -14.84 17.54
CA GLY A 124 12.88 -15.42 18.35
C GLY A 124 13.55 -14.42 19.29
N SER A 125 13.18 -13.12 19.22
CA SER A 125 13.59 -12.10 20.17
C SER A 125 12.83 -12.20 21.51
N ALA A 126 11.76 -12.97 21.54
CA ALA A 126 10.84 -13.14 22.68
C ALA A 126 10.35 -11.79 23.20
N ALA A 127 10.33 -11.57 24.53
CA ALA A 127 9.89 -10.30 25.09
C ALA A 127 10.83 -9.13 24.69
N LEU A 128 12.15 -9.33 24.82
CA LEU A 128 13.19 -8.37 24.46
C LEU A 128 14.63 -8.94 24.46
N ALA A 129 14.89 -10.04 25.15
CA ALA A 129 16.24 -10.55 25.39
C ALA A 129 16.48 -11.95 24.79
N GLY A 130 15.61 -12.37 23.85
CA GLY A 130 15.68 -13.71 23.27
C GLY A 130 15.05 -14.80 24.16
N SER A 131 15.19 -16.05 23.75
CA SER A 131 14.65 -17.21 24.44
C SER A 131 15.73 -18.23 24.77
N ARG A 132 15.60 -18.90 25.91
CA ARG A 132 16.45 -20.05 26.26
C ARG A 132 16.21 -21.27 25.36
N PHE A 133 15.11 -21.31 24.65
CA PHE A 133 14.83 -22.37 23.68
C PHE A 133 15.65 -22.13 22.41
N ARG A 134 16.34 -23.16 21.94
CA ARG A 134 17.10 -23.10 20.68
C ARG A 134 16.12 -23.13 19.50
N VAL A 135 15.94 -21.97 18.88
CA VAL A 135 15.16 -21.82 17.65
C VAL A 135 16.14 -21.51 16.50
N ASP A 136 16.02 -22.27 15.43
CA ASP A 136 16.76 -22.00 14.19
C ASP A 136 16.07 -20.81 13.48
N ARG A 137 16.57 -19.61 13.77
CA ARG A 137 15.99 -18.35 13.27
C ARG A 137 16.17 -18.21 11.77
N GLU A 138 17.30 -18.65 11.20
CA GLU A 138 17.55 -18.60 9.76
C GLU A 138 16.53 -19.46 8.99
N LYS A 139 16.34 -20.68 9.43
CA LYS A 139 15.33 -21.58 8.85
C LYS A 139 13.93 -21.02 8.97
N LEU A 140 13.63 -20.33 10.07
CA LEU A 140 12.32 -19.71 10.29
C LEU A 140 12.12 -18.49 9.40
N ALA A 141 13.14 -17.63 9.25
CA ALA A 141 13.14 -16.49 8.33
C ALA A 141 12.87 -16.95 6.89
N ASN A 142 13.59 -17.95 6.43
CA ASN A 142 13.39 -18.53 5.10
C ASN A 142 11.98 -19.07 4.89
N ARG A 143 11.38 -19.73 5.90
CA ARG A 143 10.00 -20.24 5.81
C ARG A 143 8.94 -19.15 5.81
N LEU A 144 9.23 -17.99 6.39
CA LEU A 144 8.36 -16.83 6.44
C LEU A 144 8.67 -15.81 5.33
N ASN A 145 9.62 -16.13 4.44
CA ASN A 145 10.07 -15.28 3.32
C ASN A 145 10.66 -13.94 3.76
N PHE A 146 11.38 -13.91 4.89
CA PHE A 146 12.21 -12.78 5.27
C PHE A 146 13.63 -12.93 4.68
N ASN A 147 14.26 -11.81 4.33
CA ASN A 147 15.60 -11.79 3.75
C ASN A 147 16.68 -12.08 4.80
N SER A 148 16.43 -11.74 6.06
CA SER A 148 17.40 -11.92 7.16
C SER A 148 16.71 -12.00 8.52
N THR A 149 17.50 -12.27 9.56
CA THR A 149 17.10 -12.19 10.96
C THR A 149 17.62 -10.91 11.62
N SER A 150 16.90 -10.37 12.60
CA SER A 150 17.34 -9.20 13.36
C SER A 150 18.60 -9.48 14.18
N ASN A 151 19.49 -8.50 14.24
CA ASN A 151 20.78 -8.60 14.96
C ASN A 151 20.66 -8.27 16.45
N ASN A 152 19.69 -7.44 16.83
CA ASN A 152 19.46 -7.04 18.22
C ASN A 152 18.02 -7.32 18.61
N SER A 153 17.81 -8.09 19.66
CA SER A 153 16.47 -8.51 20.09
C SER A 153 15.63 -7.40 20.70
N MET A 154 16.25 -6.42 21.35
CA MET A 154 15.53 -5.28 21.93
C MET A 154 15.00 -4.35 20.86
N ASP A 155 15.84 -4.01 19.87
CA ASP A 155 15.46 -3.22 18.71
C ASP A 155 14.38 -3.92 17.90
N ALA A 156 14.54 -5.21 17.64
CA ALA A 156 13.62 -6.02 16.84
C ALA A 156 12.16 -6.00 17.31
N VAL A 157 11.93 -5.96 18.63
CA VAL A 157 10.57 -5.94 19.21
C VAL A 157 10.02 -4.52 19.35
N SER A 158 10.86 -3.49 19.40
CA SER A 158 10.47 -2.09 19.59
C SER A 158 10.34 -1.32 18.27
N ASP A 159 11.08 -1.73 17.23
CA ASP A 159 11.09 -1.04 15.93
C ASP A 159 9.68 -0.95 15.30
N ARG A 160 9.35 0.26 14.88
CA ARG A 160 8.15 0.60 14.10
C ARG A 160 8.47 1.52 12.93
N ASP A 161 9.76 1.71 12.61
CA ASP A 161 10.20 2.60 11.52
C ASP A 161 9.57 2.17 10.18
N PHE A 162 9.46 0.87 9.95
CA PHE A 162 8.83 0.32 8.74
C PHE A 162 7.34 0.71 8.60
N VAL A 163 6.61 0.90 9.71
CA VAL A 163 5.21 1.38 9.70
C VAL A 163 5.17 2.88 9.38
N ILE A 164 6.08 3.65 9.98
CA ILE A 164 6.21 5.09 9.75
C ILE A 164 6.58 5.34 8.29
N GLU A 165 7.55 4.61 7.77
CA GLU A 165 7.98 4.70 6.37
C GLU A 165 6.84 4.33 5.40
N PHE A 166 6.13 3.24 5.66
CA PHE A 166 4.97 2.83 4.87
C PHE A 166 3.90 3.93 4.84
N THR A 167 3.56 4.52 5.98
CA THR A 167 2.54 5.58 6.05
C THR A 167 3.00 6.88 5.39
N ALA A 168 4.28 7.23 5.50
CA ALA A 168 4.86 8.38 4.81
C ALA A 168 4.80 8.20 3.28
N ASN A 169 5.19 7.03 2.77
CA ASN A 169 5.12 6.72 1.34
C ASN A 169 3.67 6.68 0.84
N SER A 170 2.74 6.15 1.64
CA SER A 170 1.31 6.19 1.31
C SER A 170 0.78 7.62 1.21
N SER A 171 1.25 8.52 2.06
CA SER A 171 0.89 9.94 2.00
C SER A 171 1.41 10.61 0.73
N ILE A 172 2.66 10.30 0.31
CA ILE A 172 3.23 10.82 -0.94
C ILE A 172 2.44 10.30 -2.15
N LEU A 173 2.14 9.00 -2.19
CA LEU A 173 1.29 8.42 -3.24
C LEU A 173 -0.09 9.09 -3.29
N GLY A 174 -0.71 9.33 -2.12
CA GLY A 174 -1.98 10.05 -2.03
C GLY A 174 -1.92 11.46 -2.63
N ILE A 175 -0.83 12.21 -2.40
CA ILE A 175 -0.60 13.52 -3.03
C ILE A 175 -0.47 13.41 -4.55
N HIS A 176 0.25 12.41 -5.07
CA HIS A 176 0.38 12.20 -6.51
C HIS A 176 -0.96 11.84 -7.16
N LEU A 177 -1.74 10.94 -6.54
CA LEU A 177 -3.08 10.60 -7.01
C LEU A 177 -4.02 11.81 -6.97
N SER A 178 -3.97 12.61 -5.91
CA SER A 178 -4.73 13.86 -5.80
C SER A 178 -4.42 14.83 -6.94
N ARG A 179 -3.14 15.01 -7.30
CA ARG A 179 -2.74 15.88 -8.41
C ARG A 179 -3.26 15.36 -9.75
N ILE A 180 -3.13 14.06 -10.02
CA ILE A 180 -3.65 13.44 -11.25
C ILE A 180 -5.17 13.63 -11.33
N CYS A 181 -5.87 13.37 -10.25
CA CYS A 181 -7.34 13.50 -10.20
C CYS A 181 -7.79 14.95 -10.34
N GLU A 182 -7.07 15.93 -9.78
CA GLU A 182 -7.37 17.35 -9.96
C GLU A 182 -7.27 17.75 -11.44
N GLU A 183 -6.23 17.31 -12.15
CA GLU A 183 -6.10 17.57 -13.59
C GLU A 183 -7.24 16.93 -14.38
N LEU A 184 -7.66 15.70 -14.04
CA LEU A 184 -8.82 15.05 -14.66
C LEU A 184 -10.13 15.81 -14.43
N VAL A 185 -10.35 16.32 -13.20
CA VAL A 185 -11.52 17.14 -12.87
C VAL A 185 -11.54 18.41 -13.70
N ILE A 186 -10.42 19.13 -13.76
CA ILE A 186 -10.27 20.36 -14.56
C ILE A 186 -10.50 20.05 -16.03
N TRP A 187 -9.83 19.05 -16.59
CA TRP A 187 -9.87 18.73 -18.03
C TRP A 187 -11.22 18.20 -18.50
N SER A 188 -11.99 17.54 -17.63
CA SER A 188 -13.35 17.07 -17.93
C SER A 188 -14.42 18.15 -17.80
N SER A 189 -14.07 19.32 -17.25
CA SER A 189 -15.02 20.44 -17.11
C SER A 189 -15.41 21.02 -18.46
N SER A 190 -16.61 21.63 -18.54
CA SER A 190 -17.10 22.27 -19.77
C SER A 190 -16.24 23.43 -20.28
N GLN A 191 -15.43 24.03 -19.40
CA GLN A 191 -14.51 25.12 -19.73
C GLN A 191 -13.25 24.65 -20.46
N PHE A 192 -12.72 23.48 -20.05
CA PHE A 192 -11.52 22.90 -20.66
C PHE A 192 -11.87 21.87 -21.73
N ASN A 193 -12.72 20.92 -21.42
CA ASN A 193 -13.23 19.90 -22.34
C ASN A 193 -12.11 19.16 -23.12
N TYR A 194 -10.98 18.88 -22.44
CA TYR A 194 -9.85 18.17 -23.04
C TYR A 194 -10.03 16.65 -22.97
N VAL A 195 -10.74 16.15 -21.97
CA VAL A 195 -11.00 14.72 -21.78
C VAL A 195 -12.48 14.46 -21.48
N GLN A 196 -12.96 13.32 -21.91
CA GLN A 196 -14.27 12.79 -21.55
C GLN A 196 -14.10 11.53 -20.70
N LEU A 197 -14.63 11.55 -19.50
CA LEU A 197 -14.63 10.40 -18.62
C LEU A 197 -15.80 9.46 -18.97
N SER A 198 -15.58 8.15 -18.80
CA SER A 198 -16.62 7.13 -18.95
C SER A 198 -17.73 7.33 -17.89
N ASP A 199 -18.96 7.01 -18.28
CA ASP A 199 -20.13 7.11 -17.40
C ASP A 199 -20.00 6.28 -16.13
N GLU A 200 -19.23 5.19 -16.16
CA GLU A 200 -18.92 4.35 -15.00
C GLU A 200 -18.20 5.10 -13.87
N PHE A 201 -17.47 6.18 -14.20
CA PHE A 201 -16.70 7.00 -13.27
C PHE A 201 -17.33 8.37 -13.01
N CYS A 202 -18.57 8.57 -13.47
CA CYS A 202 -19.31 9.82 -13.35
C CYS A 202 -20.64 9.62 -12.64
N THR A 203 -21.08 10.66 -11.94
CA THR A 203 -22.45 10.72 -11.40
C THR A 203 -23.29 11.73 -12.18
N GLY A 204 -24.54 11.39 -12.39
CA GLY A 204 -25.53 12.28 -13.03
C GLY A 204 -26.16 13.27 -12.06
N SER A 205 -26.97 14.17 -12.62
CA SER A 205 -27.85 15.06 -11.84
C SER A 205 -29.31 14.68 -12.10
N SER A 206 -30.12 14.62 -11.06
CA SER A 206 -31.54 14.32 -11.18
C SER A 206 -32.34 15.44 -11.89
N ILE A 207 -31.85 16.67 -11.78
CA ILE A 207 -32.52 17.86 -12.36
C ILE A 207 -31.94 18.28 -13.71
N MET A 208 -30.69 17.89 -13.98
CA MET A 208 -29.95 18.22 -15.22
C MET A 208 -29.43 16.94 -15.87
N PRO A 209 -30.20 16.28 -16.74
CA PRO A 209 -29.82 14.99 -17.32
C PRO A 209 -28.51 15.02 -18.11
N GLN A 210 -28.12 16.18 -18.66
CA GLN A 210 -26.89 16.36 -19.41
C GLN A 210 -25.64 16.54 -18.54
N LYS A 211 -25.81 16.76 -17.22
CA LYS A 211 -24.70 17.03 -16.31
C LYS A 211 -24.02 15.71 -15.91
N LYS A 212 -22.72 15.66 -16.10
CA LYS A 212 -21.85 14.57 -15.64
C LYS A 212 -20.81 15.13 -14.69
N ASN A 213 -20.73 14.59 -13.49
CA ASN A 213 -19.76 14.98 -12.48
C ASN A 213 -18.64 13.93 -12.45
N PRO A 214 -17.36 14.32 -12.43
CA PRO A 214 -16.23 13.39 -12.35
C PRO A 214 -16.05 12.86 -10.92
N ASP A 215 -17.08 12.24 -10.36
CA ASP A 215 -17.24 11.93 -8.93
C ASP A 215 -16.11 11.09 -8.37
N VAL A 216 -15.65 10.08 -9.12
CA VAL A 216 -14.54 9.23 -8.68
C VAL A 216 -13.25 10.03 -8.55
N ALA A 217 -12.96 10.90 -9.52
CA ALA A 217 -11.76 11.75 -9.47
C ALA A 217 -11.87 12.78 -8.33
N GLU A 218 -13.06 13.36 -8.10
CA GLU A 218 -13.31 14.30 -7.00
C GLU A 218 -13.14 13.66 -5.61
N LEU A 219 -13.53 12.38 -5.45
CA LEU A 219 -13.38 11.66 -4.18
C LEU A 219 -11.91 11.27 -3.88
N ILE A 220 -11.09 11.03 -4.91
CA ILE A 220 -9.66 10.70 -4.75
C ILE A 220 -8.84 11.96 -4.49
N ARG A 221 -9.21 13.08 -5.10
CA ARG A 221 -8.58 14.39 -4.94
C ARG A 221 -8.60 14.85 -3.48
#